data_2762240ca4be52b5b44e386718b0adcc
#
_entry.id   2762240ca4be52b5b44e386718b0adcc
#
_cell.length_a   1.000
_cell.length_b   1.000
_cell.length_c   1.000
_cell.angle_alpha   90.00
_cell.angle_beta   90.00
_cell.angle_gamma   90.00
#
_symmetry.space_group_name_H-M   'P 1'
#
loop_
_entity.id
_entity.type
_entity.pdbx_description
1 polymer ?
#
loop_
_entity_poly.entity_id
_entity_poly.type
_entity_poly.pdbx_seq_one_letter_code
_entity_poly.pdbx_strand_id
1 'polypeptide(L)'
;DVIKAVKDLHIENEIVLNSASTVADASKVKVYMKNFGEFFNNQIEHAGTVILSRTQNVSEEKLKTAIELIKSVNPNAHIITTPWDDIDGTKILGAMENVTNLELDMLAEAAQKAYEEHEKEHHHHHHEDGECCCCGGHHDDDEEHEHHHDHEHEHHHDHDEEHEHHHADDVFTSWGTETPKKYEKAELDSILKKLSESEDYGKVLRSKGMLPCTDGTWMYFDLVPEEYEIREGSADFTGRICVIGSELKEDALKELFEV
;
A
#
# COMPACT_ATOMS: atom_id res chain seq x y z
N ASP A 1 9.86 11.01 -28.05
CA ASP A 1 9.40 12.03 -29.02
C ASP A 1 7.93 12.40 -28.84
N VAL A 2 6.96 11.42 -28.74
CA VAL A 2 5.52 11.72 -28.63
C VAL A 2 5.20 12.47 -27.33
N ILE A 3 5.69 12.02 -26.18
CA ILE A 3 5.50 12.70 -24.88
C ILE A 3 6.02 14.14 -24.93
N LYS A 4 7.19 14.34 -25.54
CA LYS A 4 7.77 15.67 -25.72
C LYS A 4 6.89 16.55 -26.62
N ALA A 5 6.41 16.01 -27.74
CA ALA A 5 5.53 16.74 -28.63
C ALA A 5 4.24 17.21 -27.93
N VAL A 6 3.65 16.37 -27.05
CA VAL A 6 2.47 16.76 -26.26
C VAL A 6 2.80 17.86 -25.24
N LYS A 7 3.95 17.76 -24.56
CA LYS A 7 4.40 18.78 -23.60
C LYS A 7 4.72 20.11 -24.27
N ASP A 8 5.30 20.07 -25.47
CA ASP A 8 5.70 21.28 -26.24
C ASP A 8 4.49 22.06 -26.81
N LEU A 9 3.26 21.53 -26.69
CA LEU A 9 2.04 22.25 -27.08
C LEU A 9 1.67 23.42 -26.17
N HIS A 10 2.21 23.45 -24.94
CA HIS A 10 1.95 24.48 -23.92
C HIS A 10 0.47 24.76 -23.66
N ILE A 11 -0.34 23.70 -23.59
CA ILE A 11 -1.79 23.72 -23.34
C ILE A 11 -2.16 23.04 -22.01
N GLU A 12 -1.30 23.15 -21.02
CA GLU A 12 -1.44 22.51 -19.69
C GLU A 12 -2.73 22.92 -18.95
N ASN A 13 -3.31 24.05 -19.34
CA ASN A 13 -4.61 24.50 -18.79
C ASN A 13 -5.81 23.75 -19.38
N GLU A 14 -5.64 23.09 -20.53
CA GLU A 14 -6.71 22.39 -21.24
C GLU A 14 -6.52 20.88 -21.27
N ILE A 15 -5.25 20.40 -21.27
CA ILE A 15 -4.90 19.00 -21.37
C ILE A 15 -3.84 18.67 -20.34
N VAL A 16 -4.09 17.60 -19.57
CA VAL A 16 -3.11 17.02 -18.63
C VAL A 16 -2.61 15.70 -19.18
N LEU A 17 -1.30 15.51 -19.25
CA LEU A 17 -0.70 14.21 -19.54
C LEU A 17 -0.88 13.31 -18.30
N ASN A 18 -1.92 12.49 -18.30
CA ASN A 18 -2.31 11.66 -17.17
C ASN A 18 -1.42 10.42 -17.05
N SER A 19 -1.27 9.66 -18.13
CA SER A 19 -0.43 8.46 -18.12
C SER A 19 0.25 8.21 -19.48
N ALA A 20 1.33 7.45 -19.45
CA ALA A 20 1.95 6.88 -20.63
C ALA A 20 1.92 5.36 -20.50
N SER A 21 1.25 4.67 -21.42
CA SER A 21 1.11 3.22 -21.40
C SER A 21 1.72 2.58 -22.64
N THR A 22 2.36 1.44 -22.44
CA THR A 22 2.97 0.65 -23.52
C THR A 22 2.33 -0.72 -23.58
N VAL A 23 1.92 -1.15 -24.79
CA VAL A 23 1.42 -2.51 -25.03
C VAL A 23 2.54 -3.36 -25.62
N ALA A 24 2.85 -4.49 -24.99
CA ALA A 24 3.88 -5.41 -25.43
C ALA A 24 3.36 -6.86 -25.53
N ASP A 25 3.79 -7.58 -26.58
CA ASP A 25 3.50 -9.01 -26.71
C ASP A 25 4.37 -9.82 -25.74
N ALA A 26 3.76 -10.45 -24.74
CA ALA A 26 4.45 -11.23 -23.70
C ALA A 26 5.42 -12.28 -24.28
N SER A 27 5.08 -12.87 -25.43
CA SER A 27 5.92 -13.88 -26.09
C SER A 27 7.16 -13.28 -26.79
N LYS A 28 7.18 -11.97 -27.01
CA LYS A 28 8.16 -11.27 -27.85
C LYS A 28 9.09 -10.32 -27.11
N VAL A 29 8.84 -10.01 -25.84
CA VAL A 29 9.61 -9.03 -25.05
C VAL A 29 11.11 -9.24 -25.20
N LYS A 30 11.61 -10.46 -24.91
CA LYS A 30 13.04 -10.79 -25.01
C LYS A 30 13.62 -10.57 -26.42
N VAL A 31 12.85 -10.93 -27.45
CA VAL A 31 13.28 -10.79 -28.85
C VAL A 31 13.30 -9.32 -29.24
N TYR A 32 12.30 -8.54 -28.84
CA TYR A 32 12.20 -7.12 -29.18
C TYR A 32 13.25 -6.29 -28.44
N MET A 33 13.53 -6.56 -27.19
CA MET A 33 14.63 -5.92 -26.46
C MET A 33 15.98 -6.16 -27.14
N LYS A 34 16.22 -7.37 -27.65
CA LYS A 34 17.46 -7.71 -28.33
C LYS A 34 17.59 -7.06 -29.72
N ASN A 35 16.51 -7.08 -30.51
CA ASN A 35 16.55 -6.68 -31.91
C ASN A 35 16.23 -5.20 -32.15
N PHE A 36 15.43 -4.60 -31.29
CA PHE A 36 14.95 -3.22 -31.37
C PHE A 36 15.27 -2.45 -30.08
N GLY A 37 16.39 -2.80 -29.42
CA GLY A 37 16.72 -2.42 -28.05
C GLY A 37 16.47 -0.96 -27.72
N GLU A 38 17.06 -0.03 -28.48
CA GLU A 38 16.91 1.40 -28.20
C GLU A 38 15.44 1.85 -28.27
N PHE A 39 14.74 1.49 -29.33
CA PHE A 39 13.35 1.91 -29.55
C PHE A 39 12.39 1.24 -28.56
N PHE A 40 12.52 -0.09 -28.38
CA PHE A 40 11.63 -0.83 -27.49
C PHE A 40 11.89 -0.49 -26.02
N ASN A 41 13.15 -0.41 -25.61
CA ASN A 41 13.53 -0.06 -24.24
C ASN A 41 13.07 1.36 -23.88
N ASN A 42 13.19 2.33 -24.81
CA ASN A 42 12.71 3.69 -24.59
C ASN A 42 11.20 3.75 -24.33
N GLN A 43 10.40 2.90 -25.01
CA GLN A 43 8.96 2.82 -24.72
C GLN A 43 8.67 2.22 -23.34
N ILE A 44 9.43 1.22 -22.91
CA ILE A 44 9.29 0.63 -21.57
C ILE A 44 9.76 1.62 -20.49
N GLU A 45 10.91 2.28 -20.70
CA GLU A 45 11.51 3.22 -19.74
C GLU A 45 10.58 4.37 -19.37
N HIS A 46 9.80 4.87 -20.35
CA HIS A 46 8.89 6.00 -20.15
C HIS A 46 7.45 5.59 -19.84
N ALA A 47 7.14 4.29 -19.74
CA ALA A 47 5.81 3.82 -19.44
C ALA A 47 5.53 3.87 -17.93
N GLY A 48 4.43 4.49 -17.51
CA GLY A 48 3.87 4.28 -16.18
C GLY A 48 3.24 2.90 -16.06
N THR A 49 2.63 2.43 -17.17
CA THR A 49 1.98 1.10 -17.23
C THR A 49 2.41 0.33 -18.49
N VAL A 50 2.80 -0.92 -18.30
CA VAL A 50 3.06 -1.86 -19.39
C VAL A 50 1.97 -2.93 -19.42
N ILE A 51 1.23 -2.99 -20.53
CA ILE A 51 0.15 -3.95 -20.71
C ILE A 51 0.67 -5.11 -21.54
N LEU A 52 0.81 -6.28 -20.93
CA LEU A 52 1.22 -7.49 -21.63
C LEU A 52 0.04 -8.11 -22.37
N SER A 53 0.17 -8.22 -23.67
CA SER A 53 -0.80 -8.92 -24.52
C SER A 53 -0.42 -10.38 -24.72
N ARG A 54 -1.41 -11.24 -25.03
CA ARG A 54 -1.25 -12.65 -25.33
C ARG A 54 -0.65 -13.47 -24.19
N THR A 55 -0.85 -13.05 -22.96
CA THR A 55 -0.35 -13.73 -21.77
C THR A 55 -0.88 -15.14 -21.63
N GLN A 56 -2.12 -15.41 -22.10
CA GLN A 56 -2.72 -16.74 -22.14
C GLN A 56 -1.97 -17.75 -23.04
N ASN A 57 -1.11 -17.27 -23.95
CA ASN A 57 -0.39 -18.11 -24.91
C ASN A 57 1.08 -18.36 -24.50
N VAL A 58 1.50 -17.93 -23.33
CA VAL A 58 2.87 -18.11 -22.82
C VAL A 58 2.88 -18.93 -21.54
N SER A 59 3.96 -19.67 -21.32
CA SER A 59 4.14 -20.36 -20.04
C SER A 59 4.46 -19.37 -18.93
N GLU A 60 4.17 -19.75 -17.70
CA GLU A 60 4.43 -18.93 -16.51
C GLU A 60 5.91 -18.50 -16.41
N GLU A 61 6.86 -19.43 -16.69
CA GLU A 61 8.29 -19.10 -16.73
C GLU A 61 8.64 -18.01 -17.76
N LYS A 62 8.02 -18.08 -18.95
CA LYS A 62 8.23 -17.06 -19.99
C LYS A 62 7.61 -15.71 -19.59
N LEU A 63 6.45 -15.76 -18.94
CA LEU A 63 5.80 -14.55 -18.44
C LEU A 63 6.64 -13.91 -17.34
N LYS A 64 7.13 -14.71 -16.38
CA LYS A 64 8.06 -14.23 -15.33
C LYS A 64 9.31 -13.61 -15.96
N THR A 65 9.95 -14.27 -16.91
CA THR A 65 11.12 -13.73 -17.62
C THR A 65 10.81 -12.40 -18.33
N ALA A 66 9.64 -12.27 -18.96
CA ALA A 66 9.23 -11.04 -19.62
C ALA A 66 9.07 -9.89 -18.61
N ILE A 67 8.47 -10.16 -17.46
CA ILE A 67 8.31 -9.20 -16.37
C ILE A 67 9.68 -8.75 -15.82
N GLU A 68 10.59 -9.70 -15.52
CA GLU A 68 11.94 -9.42 -15.06
C GLU A 68 12.71 -8.51 -16.02
N LEU A 69 12.61 -8.79 -17.32
CA LEU A 69 13.22 -7.96 -18.35
C LEU A 69 12.64 -6.54 -18.38
N ILE A 70 11.32 -6.40 -18.28
CA ILE A 70 10.66 -5.09 -18.24
C ILE A 70 11.07 -4.33 -16.97
N LYS A 71 11.02 -4.98 -15.80
CA LYS A 71 11.43 -4.37 -14.51
C LYS A 71 12.91 -4.02 -14.47
N SER A 72 13.77 -4.72 -15.21
CA SER A 72 15.20 -4.37 -15.33
C SER A 72 15.44 -3.03 -16.05
N VAL A 73 14.51 -2.63 -16.94
CA VAL A 73 14.53 -1.35 -17.65
C VAL A 73 13.76 -0.27 -16.88
N ASN A 74 12.59 -0.62 -16.35
CA ASN A 74 11.72 0.28 -15.60
C ASN A 74 11.15 -0.42 -14.36
N PRO A 75 11.83 -0.31 -13.21
CA PRO A 75 11.39 -0.94 -11.96
C PRO A 75 10.02 -0.44 -11.48
N ASN A 76 9.65 0.80 -11.83
CA ASN A 76 8.46 1.46 -11.36
C ASN A 76 7.22 1.23 -12.25
N ALA A 77 7.36 0.60 -13.42
CA ALA A 77 6.23 0.37 -14.30
C ALA A 77 5.21 -0.60 -13.66
N HIS A 78 3.94 -0.26 -13.68
CA HIS A 78 2.87 -1.22 -13.38
C HIS A 78 2.71 -2.17 -14.56
N ILE A 79 2.64 -3.48 -14.30
CA ILE A 79 2.58 -4.47 -15.37
C ILE A 79 1.26 -5.22 -15.30
N ILE A 80 0.44 -5.10 -16.35
CA ILE A 80 -0.81 -5.85 -16.48
C ILE A 80 -0.47 -7.20 -17.11
N THR A 81 -0.71 -8.30 -16.37
CA THR A 81 -0.39 -9.65 -16.77
C THR A 81 -1.61 -10.53 -17.04
N THR A 82 -2.77 -10.11 -16.55
CA THR A 82 -4.03 -10.84 -16.74
C THR A 82 -4.45 -10.79 -18.22
N PRO A 83 -4.93 -11.91 -18.79
CA PRO A 83 -5.47 -11.91 -20.15
C PRO A 83 -6.59 -10.91 -20.31
N TRP A 84 -6.65 -10.25 -21.47
CA TRP A 84 -7.61 -9.15 -21.69
C TRP A 84 -9.08 -9.58 -21.65
N ASP A 85 -9.35 -10.84 -21.96
CA ASP A 85 -10.70 -11.39 -21.89
C ASP A 85 -11.17 -11.67 -20.46
N ASP A 86 -10.23 -11.72 -19.51
CA ASP A 86 -10.47 -12.08 -18.11
C ASP A 86 -10.49 -10.85 -17.17
N ILE A 87 -10.13 -9.67 -17.67
CA ILE A 87 -10.02 -8.43 -16.86
C ILE A 87 -11.02 -7.37 -17.31
N ASP A 88 -11.66 -6.70 -16.35
CA ASP A 88 -12.52 -5.55 -16.64
C ASP A 88 -11.71 -4.31 -17.04
N GLY A 89 -12.21 -3.55 -18.02
CA GLY A 89 -11.55 -2.35 -18.52
C GLY A 89 -11.33 -1.26 -17.45
N THR A 90 -12.18 -1.20 -16.44
CA THR A 90 -12.02 -0.27 -15.32
C THR A 90 -10.77 -0.59 -14.48
N LYS A 91 -10.41 -1.85 -14.37
CA LYS A 91 -9.17 -2.29 -13.71
C LYS A 91 -7.93 -1.87 -14.51
N ILE A 92 -7.99 -2.01 -15.84
CA ILE A 92 -6.93 -1.53 -16.73
C ILE A 92 -6.75 -0.02 -16.58
N LEU A 93 -7.86 0.73 -16.61
CA LEU A 93 -7.84 2.18 -16.43
C LEU A 93 -7.26 2.57 -15.06
N GLY A 94 -7.70 1.92 -13.99
CA GLY A 94 -7.17 2.16 -12.65
C GLY A 94 -5.66 1.94 -12.54
N ALA A 95 -5.15 0.88 -13.18
CA ALA A 95 -3.71 0.62 -13.25
C ALA A 95 -2.95 1.69 -14.07
N MET A 96 -3.55 2.18 -15.17
CA MET A 96 -2.96 3.23 -16.00
C MET A 96 -2.90 4.58 -15.29
N GLU A 97 -3.87 4.87 -14.43
CA GLU A 97 -3.97 6.12 -13.67
C GLU A 97 -3.23 6.07 -12.32
N ASN A 98 -2.59 4.97 -12.00
CA ASN A 98 -1.94 4.73 -10.69
C ASN A 98 -2.87 4.97 -9.48
N VAL A 99 -4.18 4.74 -9.66
CA VAL A 99 -5.20 5.00 -8.63
C VAL A 99 -5.18 3.92 -7.52
N THR A 100 -4.57 2.76 -7.78
CA THR A 100 -4.58 1.64 -6.85
C THR A 100 -3.17 1.24 -6.41
N ASN A 101 -2.70 1.81 -5.32
CA ASN A 101 -1.50 1.32 -4.64
C ASN A 101 -1.93 0.60 -3.36
N LEU A 102 -2.02 -0.73 -3.41
CA LEU A 102 -2.43 -1.57 -2.28
C LEU A 102 -1.59 -1.31 -1.03
N GLU A 103 -0.30 -1.06 -1.21
CA GLU A 103 0.63 -0.81 -0.12
C GLU A 103 0.34 0.52 0.58
N LEU A 104 0.15 1.61 -0.17
CA LEU A 104 -0.20 2.91 0.38
C LEU A 104 -1.58 2.89 1.05
N ASP A 105 -2.56 2.22 0.44
CA ASP A 105 -3.90 2.09 1.02
C ASP A 105 -3.84 1.34 2.36
N MET A 106 -3.06 0.25 2.43
CA MET A 106 -2.89 -0.52 3.67
C MET A 106 -2.12 0.24 4.74
N LEU A 107 -1.08 0.99 4.37
CA LEU A 107 -0.33 1.85 5.31
C LEU A 107 -1.22 2.96 5.87
N ALA A 108 -2.03 3.60 5.02
CA ALA A 108 -2.99 4.61 5.47
C ALA A 108 -4.03 4.04 6.43
N GLU A 109 -4.59 2.85 6.13
CA GLU A 109 -5.52 2.16 7.04
C GLU A 109 -4.88 1.77 8.38
N ALA A 110 -3.61 1.33 8.35
CA ALA A 110 -2.87 0.97 9.56
C ALA A 110 -2.58 2.20 10.43
N ALA A 111 -2.14 3.30 9.82
CA ALA A 111 -1.90 4.57 10.51
C ALA A 111 -3.18 5.14 11.14
N GLN A 112 -4.31 5.08 10.43
CA GLN A 112 -5.59 5.54 10.95
C GLN A 112 -6.05 4.72 12.17
N LYS A 113 -5.90 3.40 12.14
CA LYS A 113 -6.25 2.54 13.28
C LYS A 113 -5.38 2.83 14.50
N ALA A 114 -4.07 3.00 14.31
CA ALA A 114 -3.16 3.35 15.39
C ALA A 114 -3.55 4.70 16.04
N TYR A 115 -3.97 5.68 15.23
CA TYR A 115 -4.45 6.96 15.73
C TYR A 115 -5.75 6.84 16.54
N GLU A 116 -6.73 6.07 16.05
CA GLU A 116 -8.01 5.83 16.73
C GLU A 116 -7.84 5.05 18.06
N GLU A 117 -6.89 4.12 18.13
CA GLU A 117 -6.56 3.39 19.36
C GLU A 117 -5.92 4.32 20.39
N HIS A 118 -5.02 5.20 19.98
CA HIS A 118 -4.38 6.17 20.86
C HIS A 118 -5.38 7.18 21.43
N GLU A 119 -6.37 7.66 20.64
CA GLU A 119 -7.43 8.53 21.16
C GLU A 119 -8.29 7.83 22.21
N LYS A 120 -8.56 6.52 22.06
CA LYS A 120 -9.34 5.75 23.04
C LYS A 120 -8.62 5.58 24.37
N GLU A 121 -7.30 5.41 24.36
CA GLU A 121 -6.51 5.29 25.59
C GLU A 121 -6.48 6.60 26.39
N HIS A 122 -6.50 7.76 25.74
CA HIS A 122 -6.53 9.07 26.43
C HIS A 122 -7.87 9.43 27.07
N HIS A 123 -8.98 8.76 26.72
CA HIS A 123 -10.29 9.03 27.29
C HIS A 123 -10.59 8.27 28.60
N HIS A 124 -9.70 7.38 29.09
CA HIS A 124 -9.93 6.57 30.29
C HIS A 124 -9.30 7.13 31.58
N HIS A 125 -8.73 8.32 31.61
CA HIS A 125 -8.33 8.96 32.85
C HIS A 125 -9.40 9.95 33.34
N HIS A 126 -10.60 9.46 33.63
CA HIS A 126 -11.49 10.11 34.57
C HIS A 126 -11.14 9.63 35.97
N HIS A 127 -10.65 10.56 36.77
CA HIS A 127 -10.46 10.36 38.18
C HIS A 127 -11.79 9.97 38.84
N GLU A 128 -11.90 8.72 39.28
CA GLU A 128 -12.73 8.34 40.39
C GLU A 128 -11.98 8.78 41.65
N ASP A 129 -12.29 9.96 42.15
CA ASP A 129 -12.33 10.19 43.59
C ASP A 129 -13.14 11.47 43.81
N GLY A 130 -14.24 11.26 44.55
CA GLY A 130 -15.28 12.20 44.79
C GLY A 130 -14.86 13.34 45.71
N GLU A 131 -15.48 14.39 45.56
CA GLU A 131 -16.31 15.13 46.52
C GLU A 131 -16.75 16.43 45.90
N CYS A 132 -18.01 16.42 45.50
CA CYS A 132 -18.76 17.59 45.09
C CYS A 132 -19.11 18.40 46.34
N CYS A 133 -18.56 19.59 46.50
CA CYS A 133 -19.13 20.58 47.36
C CYS A 133 -19.88 21.60 46.52
N CYS A 134 -21.17 21.31 46.38
CA CYS A 134 -22.18 22.25 45.98
C CYS A 134 -22.34 23.30 47.08
N CYS A 135 -22.34 24.57 46.76
CA CYS A 135 -23.21 25.53 47.40
C CYS A 135 -23.44 26.71 46.47
N GLY A 136 -24.67 26.89 46.15
CA GLY A 136 -25.23 28.00 45.42
C GLY A 136 -25.22 29.29 46.20
N GLY A 137 -25.49 30.38 45.49
CA GLY A 137 -25.77 31.68 46.05
C GLY A 137 -25.61 32.77 45.02
N HIS A 138 -26.73 33.22 44.48
CA HIS A 138 -26.86 34.51 43.81
C HIS A 138 -26.40 35.63 44.73
N HIS A 139 -25.73 36.63 44.17
CA HIS A 139 -26.04 38.04 44.41
C HIS A 139 -25.32 38.94 43.40
N ASP A 140 -26.14 39.76 42.75
CA ASP A 140 -25.76 40.98 42.04
C ASP A 140 -25.11 41.94 43.01
N ASP A 141 -24.13 42.71 42.60
CA ASP A 141 -24.07 44.18 42.64
C ASP A 141 -22.65 44.66 42.30
N ASP A 142 -22.65 45.76 41.61
CA ASP A 142 -21.57 46.62 41.17
C ASP A 142 -20.56 46.97 42.26
N GLU A 143 -19.29 47.08 41.94
CA GLU A 143 -18.46 48.27 42.14
C GLU A 143 -16.99 48.05 41.79
N GLU A 144 -16.42 49.03 41.11
CA GLU A 144 -15.04 49.16 40.69
C GLU A 144 -14.07 49.18 41.88
N HIS A 145 -13.03 48.34 41.84
CA HIS A 145 -11.78 48.61 42.57
C HIS A 145 -10.57 48.06 41.83
N GLU A 146 -9.75 49.02 41.37
CA GLU A 146 -8.36 48.77 40.94
C GLU A 146 -7.54 48.29 42.14
N HIS A 147 -6.93 47.12 42.02
CA HIS A 147 -5.78 46.76 42.83
C HIS A 147 -4.70 46.08 41.97
N HIS A 148 -3.61 46.84 41.80
CA HIS A 148 -2.31 46.32 41.42
C HIS A 148 -1.82 45.34 42.49
N HIS A 149 -1.54 44.11 42.10
CA HIS A 149 -0.61 43.25 42.80
C HIS A 149 0.29 42.56 41.82
N ASP A 150 1.55 43.05 41.77
CA ASP A 150 2.70 42.30 41.28
C ASP A 150 2.89 41.09 42.18
N HIS A 151 2.74 39.90 41.58
CA HIS A 151 3.32 38.70 42.12
C HIS A 151 4.05 37.94 40.99
N GLU A 152 5.36 38.16 40.97
CA GLU A 152 6.30 37.28 40.31
C GLU A 152 6.21 35.91 41.00
N HIS A 153 5.62 34.92 40.33
CA HIS A 153 5.78 33.53 40.66
C HIS A 153 6.55 32.87 39.53
N GLU A 154 7.86 32.76 39.72
CA GLU A 154 8.69 31.83 39.01
C GLU A 154 8.25 30.41 39.38
N HIS A 155 7.51 29.76 38.54
CA HIS A 155 7.33 28.31 38.55
C HIS A 155 8.24 27.70 37.51
N HIS A 156 9.44 27.32 37.97
CA HIS A 156 10.25 26.33 37.30
C HIS A 156 9.49 24.99 37.37
N HIS A 157 8.88 24.60 36.27
CA HIS A 157 8.54 23.23 36.03
C HIS A 157 9.49 22.69 34.93
N ASP A 158 10.65 22.24 35.38
CA ASP A 158 11.46 21.31 34.63
C ASP A 158 10.68 19.98 34.59
N HIS A 159 9.95 19.77 33.53
CA HIS A 159 9.52 18.46 33.06
C HIS A 159 9.98 18.31 31.61
N ASP A 160 11.29 18.09 31.47
CA ASP A 160 11.84 17.43 30.31
C ASP A 160 11.47 15.93 30.40
N GLU A 161 10.22 15.60 30.16
CA GLU A 161 9.85 14.29 29.67
C GLU A 161 9.76 14.44 28.15
N GLU A 162 10.86 14.12 27.49
CA GLU A 162 10.89 13.85 26.06
C GLU A 162 9.94 12.66 25.80
N HIS A 163 8.66 12.97 25.56
CA HIS A 163 7.77 12.03 24.93
C HIS A 163 8.26 11.90 23.48
N GLU A 164 9.15 10.93 23.24
CA GLU A 164 9.42 10.45 21.90
C GLU A 164 8.09 9.98 21.31
N HIS A 165 7.47 10.85 20.52
CA HIS A 165 6.38 10.47 19.64
C HIS A 165 6.96 9.56 18.56
N HIS A 166 7.00 8.27 18.83
CA HIS A 166 7.27 7.27 17.80
C HIS A 166 6.13 7.37 16.78
N HIS A 167 6.42 7.99 15.64
CA HIS A 167 5.52 7.97 14.50
C HIS A 167 5.33 6.51 14.07
N ALA A 168 4.12 6.11 13.75
CA ALA A 168 3.82 4.74 13.27
C ALA A 168 4.73 4.33 12.09
N ASP A 169 5.18 5.30 11.31
CA ASP A 169 6.12 5.11 10.18
C ASP A 169 7.53 4.68 10.61
N ASP A 170 7.95 4.94 11.87
CA ASP A 170 9.26 4.52 12.39
C ASP A 170 9.26 3.07 12.90
N VAL A 171 8.08 2.48 13.14
CA VAL A 171 7.93 1.15 13.75
C VAL A 171 7.50 0.10 12.73
N PHE A 172 6.70 0.48 11.72
CA PHE A 172 6.13 -0.45 10.75
C PHE A 172 6.74 -0.28 9.37
N THR A 173 7.06 -1.42 8.77
CA THR A 173 7.51 -1.50 7.38
C THR A 173 6.47 -2.24 6.55
N SER A 174 6.45 -1.98 5.25
CA SER A 174 5.64 -2.71 4.30
C SER A 174 6.54 -3.46 3.31
N TRP A 175 6.08 -4.62 2.91
CA TRP A 175 6.62 -5.38 1.80
C TRP A 175 5.49 -5.65 0.81
N GLY A 176 5.63 -5.12 -0.41
CA GLY A 176 4.67 -5.30 -1.50
C GLY A 176 5.32 -5.97 -2.69
N THR A 177 4.60 -6.84 -3.39
CA THR A 177 5.07 -7.47 -4.62
C THR A 177 3.93 -7.72 -5.59
N GLU A 178 4.26 -7.67 -6.88
CA GLU A 178 3.41 -8.08 -7.98
C GLU A 178 3.91 -9.42 -8.54
N THR A 179 3.00 -10.33 -8.86
CA THR A 179 3.37 -11.66 -9.37
C THR A 179 2.37 -12.20 -10.39
N PRO A 180 2.84 -12.82 -11.48
CA PRO A 180 2.00 -13.55 -12.40
C PRO A 180 1.73 -15.00 -11.94
N LYS A 181 2.34 -15.43 -10.81
CA LYS A 181 2.20 -16.79 -10.28
C LYS A 181 0.74 -17.10 -9.98
N LYS A 182 0.30 -18.29 -10.37
CA LYS A 182 -1.02 -18.80 -10.04
C LYS A 182 -0.93 -19.75 -8.85
N TYR A 183 -1.88 -19.62 -7.94
CA TYR A 183 -1.91 -20.38 -6.69
C TYR A 183 -3.06 -21.36 -6.66
N GLU A 184 -2.85 -22.49 -6.00
CA GLU A 184 -3.95 -23.34 -5.56
C GLU A 184 -4.47 -22.86 -4.19
N LYS A 185 -5.77 -23.02 -3.97
CA LYS A 185 -6.38 -22.59 -2.68
C LYS A 185 -5.71 -23.26 -1.48
N ALA A 186 -5.37 -24.54 -1.59
CA ALA A 186 -4.69 -25.28 -0.52
C ALA A 186 -3.25 -24.79 -0.28
N GLU A 187 -2.55 -24.37 -1.33
CA GLU A 187 -1.22 -23.76 -1.25
C GLU A 187 -1.30 -22.42 -0.52
N LEU A 188 -2.20 -21.54 -0.94
CA LEU A 188 -2.40 -20.24 -0.31
C LEU A 188 -2.80 -20.38 1.16
N ASP A 189 -3.70 -21.30 1.49
CA ASP A 189 -4.09 -21.60 2.87
C ASP A 189 -2.87 -22.00 3.72
N SER A 190 -2.01 -22.87 3.19
CA SER A 190 -0.76 -23.25 3.87
C SER A 190 0.22 -22.09 4.06
N ILE A 191 0.33 -21.20 3.09
CA ILE A 191 1.15 -19.98 3.15
C ILE A 191 0.64 -19.05 4.25
N LEU A 192 -0.66 -18.72 4.23
CA LEU A 192 -1.28 -17.82 5.20
C LEU A 192 -1.23 -18.37 6.62
N LYS A 193 -1.41 -19.68 6.79
CA LYS A 193 -1.24 -20.33 8.06
C LYS A 193 0.17 -20.14 8.62
N LYS A 194 1.20 -20.39 7.81
CA LYS A 194 2.60 -20.16 8.24
C LYS A 194 2.85 -18.70 8.58
N LEU A 195 2.32 -17.78 7.76
CA LEU A 195 2.48 -16.34 7.96
C LEU A 195 1.80 -15.84 9.25
N SER A 196 0.66 -16.45 9.65
CA SER A 196 -0.07 -16.09 10.87
C SER A 196 0.47 -16.72 12.14
N GLU A 197 1.14 -17.88 12.05
CA GLU A 197 1.59 -18.65 13.21
C GLU A 197 3.10 -18.54 13.51
N SER A 198 3.93 -18.05 12.56
CA SER A 198 5.38 -18.04 12.69
C SER A 198 5.95 -16.62 12.65
N GLU A 199 6.95 -16.36 13.51
CA GLU A 199 7.77 -15.14 13.47
C GLU A 199 8.97 -15.24 12.50
N ASP A 200 9.05 -16.31 11.70
CA ASP A 200 10.12 -16.48 10.71
C ASP A 200 10.14 -15.39 9.66
N TYR A 201 9.01 -14.72 9.45
CA TYR A 201 8.78 -13.66 8.45
C TYR A 201 8.85 -12.24 9.03
N GLY A 202 9.14 -12.08 10.32
CA GLY A 202 8.99 -10.87 11.10
C GLY A 202 7.66 -10.83 11.86
N LYS A 203 7.37 -9.72 12.52
CA LYS A 203 6.10 -9.55 13.25
C LYS A 203 5.06 -9.00 12.28
N VAL A 204 4.31 -9.88 11.65
CA VAL A 204 3.27 -9.52 10.68
C VAL A 204 2.05 -8.98 11.44
N LEU A 205 1.62 -7.78 11.10
CA LEU A 205 0.43 -7.14 11.65
C LEU A 205 -0.77 -7.26 10.72
N ARG A 206 -0.52 -7.21 9.41
CA ARG A 206 -1.55 -7.32 8.39
C ARG A 206 -0.96 -7.82 7.09
N SER A 207 -1.70 -8.63 6.39
CA SER A 207 -1.40 -8.95 5.00
C SER A 207 -2.67 -8.99 4.18
N LYS A 208 -2.59 -8.52 2.95
CA LYS A 208 -3.65 -8.59 1.95
C LYS A 208 -3.09 -9.02 0.61
N GLY A 209 -3.90 -9.68 -0.18
CA GLY A 209 -3.54 -9.98 -1.55
C GLY A 209 -4.72 -10.33 -2.43
N MET A 210 -4.49 -10.18 -3.73
CA MET A 210 -5.36 -10.58 -4.80
C MET A 210 -4.54 -11.44 -5.74
N LEU A 211 -4.85 -12.72 -5.83
CA LEU A 211 -4.01 -13.71 -6.52
C LEU A 211 -4.81 -14.52 -7.56
N PRO A 212 -4.27 -14.73 -8.76
CA PRO A 212 -4.87 -15.61 -9.74
C PRO A 212 -4.73 -17.07 -9.29
N CYS A 213 -5.76 -17.88 -9.57
CA CYS A 213 -5.76 -19.31 -9.29
C CYS A 213 -5.42 -20.14 -10.52
N THR A 214 -4.98 -21.36 -10.28
CA THR A 214 -4.68 -22.34 -11.34
C THR A 214 -5.90 -22.74 -12.15
N ASP A 215 -7.11 -22.64 -11.58
CA ASP A 215 -8.40 -22.93 -12.23
C ASP A 215 -8.98 -21.74 -13.02
N GLY A 216 -8.28 -20.60 -13.05
CA GLY A 216 -8.70 -19.38 -13.76
C GLY A 216 -9.55 -18.43 -12.91
N THR A 217 -9.88 -18.78 -11.69
CA THR A 217 -10.54 -17.87 -10.73
C THR A 217 -9.54 -16.95 -10.04
N TRP A 218 -10.03 -16.08 -9.18
CA TRP A 218 -9.19 -15.21 -8.34
C TRP A 218 -9.55 -15.37 -6.88
N MET A 219 -8.52 -15.35 -6.05
CA MET A 219 -8.64 -15.37 -4.60
C MET A 219 -8.14 -14.07 -4.00
N TYR A 220 -8.93 -13.51 -3.10
CA TYR A 220 -8.54 -12.40 -2.25
C TYR A 220 -8.33 -12.94 -0.86
N PHE A 221 -7.31 -12.46 -0.19
CA PHE A 221 -7.09 -12.79 1.21
C PHE A 221 -6.86 -11.55 2.05
N ASP A 222 -7.28 -11.63 3.29
CA ASP A 222 -6.96 -10.71 4.37
C ASP A 222 -6.43 -11.53 5.55
N LEU A 223 -5.34 -11.05 6.17
CA LEU A 223 -4.70 -11.68 7.32
C LEU A 223 -4.41 -10.63 8.38
N VAL A 224 -4.73 -10.95 9.62
CA VAL A 224 -4.28 -10.30 10.85
C VAL A 224 -3.64 -11.36 11.75
N PRO A 225 -2.90 -11.01 12.81
CA PRO A 225 -2.34 -12.01 13.73
C PRO A 225 -3.37 -13.04 14.16
N GLU A 226 -3.03 -14.33 14.02
CA GLU A 226 -3.84 -15.50 14.40
C GLU A 226 -5.12 -15.74 13.58
N GLU A 227 -5.48 -14.85 12.63
CA GLU A 227 -6.70 -14.97 11.83
C GLU A 227 -6.46 -14.60 10.37
N TYR A 228 -7.03 -15.38 9.45
CA TYR A 228 -7.05 -15.03 8.03
C TYR A 228 -8.31 -15.54 7.34
N GLU A 229 -8.66 -14.88 6.24
CA GLU A 229 -9.78 -15.24 5.38
C GLU A 229 -9.33 -15.33 3.91
N ILE A 230 -9.82 -16.33 3.21
CA ILE A 230 -9.68 -16.45 1.74
C ILE A 230 -11.08 -16.44 1.13
N ARG A 231 -11.32 -15.49 0.24
CA ARG A 231 -12.59 -15.34 -0.49
C ARG A 231 -12.38 -15.30 -1.99
N GLU A 232 -13.39 -15.65 -2.75
CA GLU A 232 -13.39 -15.46 -4.18
C GLU A 232 -13.47 -13.97 -4.52
N GLY A 233 -12.76 -13.56 -5.59
CA GLY A 233 -12.69 -12.19 -6.06
C GLY A 233 -12.77 -12.09 -7.58
N SER A 234 -12.97 -10.89 -8.07
CA SER A 234 -12.88 -10.59 -9.51
C SER A 234 -11.42 -10.56 -9.97
N ALA A 235 -11.20 -10.81 -11.26
CA ALA A 235 -9.87 -10.65 -11.84
C ALA A 235 -9.30 -9.24 -11.62
N ASP A 236 -8.03 -9.17 -11.28
CA ASP A 236 -7.27 -7.93 -11.18
C ASP A 236 -6.20 -7.86 -12.27
N PHE A 237 -5.50 -6.74 -12.39
CA PHE A 237 -4.54 -6.53 -13.49
C PHE A 237 -3.30 -7.45 -13.36
N THR A 238 -2.90 -7.81 -12.15
CA THR A 238 -1.85 -8.79 -11.83
C THR A 238 -2.07 -9.34 -10.44
N GLY A 239 -1.42 -10.46 -10.08
CA GLY A 239 -1.38 -10.91 -8.70
C GLY A 239 -0.62 -9.91 -7.84
N ARG A 240 -1.17 -9.56 -6.67
CA ARG A 240 -0.57 -8.60 -5.73
C ARG A 240 -0.61 -9.14 -4.31
N ILE A 241 0.48 -8.91 -3.59
CA ILE A 241 0.63 -9.28 -2.19
C ILE A 241 1.19 -8.06 -1.46
N CYS A 242 0.65 -7.76 -0.31
CA CYS A 242 1.20 -6.77 0.60
C CYS A 242 1.22 -7.31 2.02
N VAL A 243 2.34 -7.10 2.72
CA VAL A 243 2.54 -7.48 4.12
C VAL A 243 3.00 -6.24 4.87
N ILE A 244 2.35 -5.92 5.98
CA ILE A 244 2.73 -4.84 6.90
C ILE A 244 3.10 -5.45 8.24
N GLY A 245 4.19 -4.98 8.80
CA GLY A 245 4.67 -5.45 10.09
C GLY A 245 5.95 -4.78 10.55
N SER A 246 6.54 -5.27 11.60
CA SER A 246 7.86 -4.84 12.06
C SER A 246 8.88 -5.94 11.86
N GLU A 247 10.12 -5.53 11.58
CA GLU A 247 11.24 -6.45 11.34
C GLU A 247 10.97 -7.48 10.23
N LEU A 248 10.26 -7.08 9.17
CA LEU A 248 9.91 -7.97 8.07
C LEU A 248 11.15 -8.51 7.38
N LYS A 249 11.16 -9.81 7.14
CA LYS A 249 12.23 -10.54 6.46
C LYS A 249 11.83 -10.77 5.00
N GLU A 250 12.11 -9.80 4.15
CA GLU A 250 11.67 -9.79 2.75
C GLU A 250 12.08 -11.03 1.97
N ASP A 251 13.31 -11.54 2.15
CA ASP A 251 13.76 -12.73 1.42
C ASP A 251 12.99 -14.00 1.85
N ALA A 252 12.64 -14.10 3.13
CA ALA A 252 11.79 -15.19 3.62
C ALA A 252 10.36 -15.07 3.11
N LEU A 253 9.83 -13.84 2.97
CA LEU A 253 8.52 -13.60 2.37
C LEU A 253 8.51 -13.97 0.87
N LYS A 254 9.56 -13.59 0.12
CA LYS A 254 9.71 -13.98 -1.29
C LYS A 254 9.76 -15.49 -1.45
N GLU A 255 10.52 -16.19 -0.59
CA GLU A 255 10.60 -17.65 -0.60
C GLU A 255 9.26 -18.29 -0.24
N LEU A 256 8.55 -17.77 0.77
CA LEU A 256 7.25 -18.28 1.20
C LEU A 256 6.20 -18.22 0.08
N PHE A 257 6.12 -17.10 -0.61
CA PHE A 257 5.18 -16.88 -1.73
C PHE A 257 5.73 -17.34 -3.07
N GLU A 258 7.01 -17.75 -3.14
CA GLU A 258 7.72 -18.18 -4.35
C GLU A 258 7.69 -17.12 -5.47
N VAL A 259 7.98 -15.88 -5.16
CA VAL A 259 7.95 -14.72 -6.04
C VAL A 259 9.29 -14.05 -6.20
#